data_be3676c9dd0dadc29bb1131005f2ce3e
#
_entry.id   be3676c9dd0dadc29bb1131005f2ce3e
#
_cell.length_a   1.000
_cell.length_b   1.000
_cell.length_c   1.000
_cell.angle_alpha   90.00
_cell.angle_beta   90.00
_cell.angle_gamma   90.00
#
_symmetry.space_group_name_H-M   'P 1'
#
loop_
_entity.id
_entity.type
_entity.pdbx_description
1 polymer ?
#
loop_
_entity_poly.entity_id
_entity_poly.type
_entity_poly.pdbx_seq_one_letter_code
_entity_poly.pdbx_strand_id
1 'polypeptide(L)'
;MKRLWFIVGLFFCCISVQAEKRALIIGIGTYPDVDYGWPVIHGDNDIVFAKTMLVANGFKAGNIDTLRNEQASSHAIGEAFKRLIATAKTNDVVYIHFSGHGQQITDLDGDEEDGYDEAWVAYDALQEPTPNYHGEHHITDDQLNAWLKQLRQKVEINGRIIVVSDACHSGTSTRDITEPTEIRGAHSKFELNGIKRPYKEQRTIEWISISACADNECNRQHRLSDGKQCGSLTYALYLLRDNLSTIVADQLSALLNKTINELVKRPQTPLVELPNANNQYLFE
;
A
#
# COMPACT_ATOMS: atom_id res chain seq x y z
N MET A 1 -62.94 12.19 -38.05
CA MET A 1 -62.25 11.27 -37.16
C MET A 1 -60.82 11.78 -36.98
N LYS A 2 -60.54 12.43 -35.82
CA LYS A 2 -59.18 12.96 -35.49
C LYS A 2 -58.41 11.89 -34.72
N ARG A 3 -57.32 11.39 -35.26
CA ARG A 3 -56.41 10.44 -34.58
C ARG A 3 -55.52 11.22 -33.62
N LEU A 4 -55.66 10.96 -32.33
CA LEU A 4 -54.78 11.47 -31.28
C LEU A 4 -53.58 10.53 -31.15
N TRP A 5 -52.36 11.06 -31.44
CA TRP A 5 -51.11 10.34 -31.22
C TRP A 5 -50.64 10.62 -29.81
N PHE A 6 -50.61 9.61 -28.94
CA PHE A 6 -49.97 9.68 -27.65
C PHE A 6 -48.47 9.43 -27.84
N ILE A 7 -47.64 10.46 -27.64
CA ILE A 7 -46.21 10.33 -27.54
C ILE A 7 -45.87 9.95 -26.08
N VAL A 8 -45.57 8.69 -25.84
CA VAL A 8 -45.01 8.21 -24.58
C VAL A 8 -43.54 8.60 -24.56
N GLY A 9 -43.19 9.68 -23.89
CA GLY A 9 -41.82 10.07 -23.62
C GLY A 9 -41.21 9.10 -22.62
N LEU A 10 -40.29 8.23 -23.07
CA LEU A 10 -39.40 7.48 -22.15
C LEU A 10 -38.44 8.46 -21.50
N PHE A 11 -38.67 8.82 -20.25
CA PHE A 11 -37.69 9.48 -19.41
C PHE A 11 -36.58 8.45 -19.06
N PHE A 12 -35.45 8.48 -19.78
CA PHE A 12 -34.22 7.83 -19.34
C PHE A 12 -33.69 8.63 -18.15
N CYS A 13 -33.99 8.15 -16.93
CA CYS A 13 -33.34 8.65 -15.74
C CYS A 13 -31.89 8.16 -15.78
N CYS A 14 -30.98 8.97 -16.31
CA CYS A 14 -29.53 8.73 -16.16
C CYS A 14 -29.21 8.80 -14.66
N ILE A 15 -29.18 7.65 -14.00
CA ILE A 15 -28.61 7.55 -12.65
C ILE A 15 -27.12 7.79 -12.84
N SER A 16 -26.67 9.01 -12.62
CA SER A 16 -25.25 9.33 -12.51
C SER A 16 -24.72 8.57 -11.29
N VAL A 17 -24.02 7.49 -11.52
CA VAL A 17 -23.28 6.79 -10.46
C VAL A 17 -22.19 7.76 -10.02
N GLN A 18 -22.37 8.39 -8.87
CA GLN A 18 -21.35 9.27 -8.32
C GLN A 18 -20.17 8.42 -7.89
N ALA A 19 -18.97 8.79 -8.35
CA ALA A 19 -17.72 8.17 -7.94
C ALA A 19 -17.57 8.20 -6.42
N GLU A 20 -17.22 7.09 -5.81
CA GLU A 20 -17.00 6.98 -4.38
C GLU A 20 -15.50 6.82 -4.08
N LYS A 21 -15.11 7.24 -2.87
CA LYS A 21 -13.77 7.03 -2.33
C LYS A 21 -13.80 5.86 -1.37
N ARG A 22 -12.98 4.83 -1.64
CA ARG A 22 -12.89 3.58 -0.88
C ARG A 22 -11.46 3.36 -0.42
N ALA A 23 -11.29 2.77 0.77
CA ALA A 23 -9.95 2.47 1.26
C ALA A 23 -9.86 1.13 1.98
N LEU A 24 -8.68 0.52 1.90
CA LEU A 24 -8.23 -0.57 2.73
C LEU A 24 -6.94 -0.13 3.44
N ILE A 25 -6.93 -0.13 4.77
CA ILE A 25 -5.78 0.21 5.60
C ILE A 25 -5.37 -1.04 6.39
N ILE A 26 -4.13 -1.47 6.22
CA ILE A 26 -3.53 -2.61 6.90
C ILE A 26 -2.41 -2.08 7.78
N GLY A 27 -2.49 -2.33 9.10
CA GLY A 27 -1.49 -1.87 10.05
C GLY A 27 -1.08 -2.97 11.01
N ILE A 28 0.19 -3.40 10.94
CA ILE A 28 0.75 -4.47 11.76
C ILE A 28 1.88 -3.91 12.60
N GLY A 29 1.70 -3.94 13.93
CA GLY A 29 2.70 -3.49 14.89
C GLY A 29 3.34 -4.64 15.66
N THR A 30 2.63 -5.74 15.81
CA THR A 30 3.07 -6.94 16.54
C THR A 30 2.79 -8.19 15.74
N TYR A 31 3.62 -9.21 15.92
CA TYR A 31 3.51 -10.52 15.29
C TYR A 31 3.30 -11.59 16.40
N PRO A 32 2.88 -12.85 16.09
CA PRO A 32 2.38 -13.78 17.09
C PRO A 32 3.33 -14.06 18.24
N ASP A 33 4.59 -14.34 17.98
CA ASP A 33 5.61 -14.58 19.01
C ASP A 33 7.04 -14.47 18.46
N VAL A 34 8.04 -14.75 19.31
CA VAL A 34 9.45 -14.67 18.95
C VAL A 34 9.88 -15.69 17.88
N ASP A 35 9.15 -16.78 17.73
CA ASP A 35 9.48 -17.84 16.76
C ASP A 35 9.18 -17.39 15.32
N TYR A 36 8.34 -16.37 15.15
CA TYR A 36 8.10 -15.73 13.84
C TYR A 36 9.27 -14.84 13.40
N GLY A 37 10.13 -14.44 14.32
CA GLY A 37 11.37 -13.69 14.04
C GLY A 37 11.20 -12.18 13.88
N TRP A 38 9.97 -11.65 13.90
CA TRP A 38 9.70 -10.25 13.62
C TRP A 38 9.81 -9.36 14.87
N PRO A 39 10.65 -8.30 14.82
CA PRO A 39 10.65 -7.27 15.87
C PRO A 39 9.31 -6.56 15.97
N VAL A 40 8.96 -6.11 17.17
CA VAL A 40 7.81 -5.22 17.36
C VAL A 40 8.07 -3.87 16.70
N ILE A 41 7.12 -3.43 15.88
CA ILE A 41 7.06 -2.09 15.29
C ILE A 41 5.71 -1.45 15.66
N HIS A 42 5.33 -0.34 15.03
CA HIS A 42 4.11 0.37 15.40
C HIS A 42 3.22 0.71 14.20
N GLY A 43 3.17 -0.20 13.20
CA GLY A 43 2.33 -0.03 12.02
C GLY A 43 0.82 0.03 12.34
N ASP A 44 0.41 -0.59 13.44
CA ASP A 44 -0.96 -0.54 13.91
C ASP A 44 -1.40 0.87 14.39
N ASN A 45 -0.47 1.72 14.84
CA ASN A 45 -0.74 3.13 15.16
C ASN A 45 -1.06 3.95 13.91
N ASP A 46 -0.53 3.56 12.77
CA ASP A 46 -0.67 4.28 11.50
C ASP A 46 -2.09 4.27 10.95
N ILE A 47 -2.89 3.27 11.32
CA ILE A 47 -4.31 3.18 10.95
C ILE A 47 -5.05 4.47 11.32
N VAL A 48 -4.78 5.03 12.49
CA VAL A 48 -5.45 6.26 12.97
C VAL A 48 -5.06 7.46 12.12
N PHE A 49 -3.77 7.60 11.78
CA PHE A 49 -3.26 8.70 10.96
C PHE A 49 -3.78 8.60 9.52
N ALA A 50 -3.67 7.43 8.91
CA ALA A 50 -4.17 7.17 7.55
C ALA A 50 -5.69 7.42 7.47
N LYS A 51 -6.48 6.88 8.40
CA LYS A 51 -7.92 7.08 8.45
C LYS A 51 -8.30 8.54 8.61
N THR A 52 -7.63 9.28 9.50
CA THR A 52 -7.88 10.71 9.71
C THR A 52 -7.58 11.52 8.46
N MET A 53 -6.45 11.24 7.81
CA MET A 53 -6.06 11.84 6.54
C MET A 53 -7.10 11.60 5.45
N LEU A 54 -7.56 10.35 5.28
CA LEU A 54 -8.54 9.99 4.27
C LEU A 54 -9.90 10.67 4.51
N VAL A 55 -10.38 10.72 5.75
CA VAL A 55 -11.62 11.42 6.10
C VAL A 55 -11.52 12.91 5.79
N ALA A 56 -10.40 13.56 6.09
CA ALA A 56 -10.14 14.96 5.73
C ALA A 56 -10.17 15.20 4.21
N ASN A 57 -9.88 14.16 3.41
CA ASN A 57 -9.89 14.19 1.94
C ASN A 57 -11.18 13.59 1.33
N GLY A 58 -12.27 13.52 2.09
CA GLY A 58 -13.61 13.19 1.60
C GLY A 58 -13.93 11.70 1.51
N PHE A 59 -13.10 10.82 2.08
CA PHE A 59 -13.46 9.41 2.23
C PHE A 59 -14.51 9.25 3.34
N LYS A 60 -15.61 8.60 3.05
CA LYS A 60 -16.64 8.28 4.06
C LYS A 60 -16.09 7.19 4.99
N ALA A 61 -16.26 7.36 6.30
CA ALA A 61 -15.76 6.40 7.29
C ALA A 61 -16.27 4.96 7.07
N GLY A 62 -17.48 4.80 6.54
CA GLY A 62 -18.08 3.50 6.20
C GLY A 62 -17.48 2.83 4.93
N ASN A 63 -16.69 3.56 4.15
CA ASN A 63 -15.99 3.05 2.97
C ASN A 63 -14.49 2.79 3.25
N ILE A 64 -14.07 2.82 4.51
CA ILE A 64 -12.68 2.59 4.94
C ILE A 64 -12.64 1.29 5.74
N ASP A 65 -12.18 0.21 5.12
CA ASP A 65 -11.88 -1.05 5.78
C ASP A 65 -10.51 -0.96 6.47
N THR A 66 -10.39 -1.60 7.65
CA THR A 66 -9.13 -1.66 8.40
C THR A 66 -8.83 -3.07 8.87
N LEU A 67 -7.58 -3.50 8.75
CA LEU A 67 -7.05 -4.73 9.33
C LEU A 67 -5.90 -4.36 10.27
N ARG A 68 -5.98 -4.80 11.53
CA ARG A 68 -5.01 -4.47 12.57
C ARG A 68 -4.42 -5.71 13.19
N ASN A 69 -3.09 -5.81 13.25
CA ASN A 69 -2.35 -6.91 13.89
C ASN A 69 -2.92 -8.27 13.49
N GLU A 70 -3.43 -9.07 14.42
CA GLU A 70 -3.97 -10.42 14.22
C GLU A 70 -5.12 -10.49 13.19
N GLN A 71 -5.76 -9.38 12.88
CA GLN A 71 -6.76 -9.30 11.80
C GLN A 71 -6.13 -9.27 10.41
N ALA A 72 -4.83 -9.02 10.30
CA ALA A 72 -4.09 -8.85 9.04
C ALA A 72 -3.30 -10.11 8.66
N SER A 73 -3.88 -11.32 8.86
CA SER A 73 -3.32 -12.54 8.26
C SER A 73 -3.35 -12.47 6.73
N SER A 74 -2.50 -13.22 6.05
CA SER A 74 -2.44 -13.29 4.59
C SER A 74 -3.80 -13.61 3.98
N HIS A 75 -4.51 -14.57 4.56
CA HIS A 75 -5.88 -14.92 4.16
C HIS A 75 -6.85 -13.73 4.33
N ALA A 76 -6.82 -13.05 5.47
CA ALA A 76 -7.73 -11.93 5.75
C ALA A 76 -7.45 -10.72 4.85
N ILE A 77 -6.18 -10.46 4.51
CA ILE A 77 -5.77 -9.46 3.52
C ILE A 77 -6.37 -9.81 2.15
N GLY A 78 -6.23 -11.06 1.70
CA GLY A 78 -6.81 -11.53 0.44
C GLY A 78 -8.33 -11.36 0.40
N GLU A 79 -9.05 -11.69 1.48
CA GLU A 79 -10.49 -11.50 1.58
C GLU A 79 -10.88 -10.00 1.57
N ALA A 80 -10.07 -9.13 2.19
CA ALA A 80 -10.30 -7.68 2.14
C ALA A 80 -10.14 -7.13 0.71
N PHE A 81 -9.12 -7.56 -0.04
CA PHE A 81 -8.98 -7.22 -1.45
C PHE A 81 -10.15 -7.73 -2.29
N LYS A 82 -10.62 -8.97 -2.07
CA LYS A 82 -11.82 -9.50 -2.76
C LYS A 82 -13.06 -8.63 -2.52
N ARG A 83 -13.29 -8.21 -1.26
CA ARG A 83 -14.41 -7.29 -0.93
C ARG A 83 -14.24 -5.93 -1.61
N LEU A 84 -13.03 -5.37 -1.57
CA LEU A 84 -12.74 -4.09 -2.20
C LEU A 84 -12.98 -4.14 -3.71
N ILE A 85 -12.50 -5.19 -4.39
CA ILE A 85 -12.72 -5.44 -5.82
C ILE A 85 -14.22 -5.62 -6.14
N ALA A 86 -14.94 -6.36 -5.31
CA ALA A 86 -16.38 -6.61 -5.51
C ALA A 86 -17.23 -5.34 -5.38
N THR A 87 -16.80 -4.40 -4.54
CA THR A 87 -17.56 -3.16 -4.24
C THR A 87 -17.13 -1.95 -5.07
N ALA A 88 -15.92 -1.97 -5.64
CA ALA A 88 -15.39 -0.91 -6.50
C ALA A 88 -16.22 -0.76 -7.78
N LYS A 89 -16.38 0.49 -8.25
CA LYS A 89 -17.16 0.87 -9.42
C LYS A 89 -16.35 1.81 -10.31
N THR A 90 -16.82 1.96 -11.54
CA THR A 90 -16.30 2.92 -12.51
C THR A 90 -16.12 4.31 -11.91
N ASN A 91 -14.96 4.91 -12.12
CA ASN A 91 -14.53 6.23 -11.64
C ASN A 91 -14.29 6.33 -10.11
N ASP A 92 -14.40 5.24 -9.34
CA ASP A 92 -14.07 5.28 -7.92
C ASP A 92 -12.58 5.64 -7.70
N VAL A 93 -12.31 6.27 -6.55
CA VAL A 93 -10.95 6.44 -6.01
C VAL A 93 -10.71 5.37 -4.96
N VAL A 94 -9.73 4.51 -5.20
CA VAL A 94 -9.37 3.41 -4.31
C VAL A 94 -8.01 3.69 -3.69
N TYR A 95 -7.95 3.70 -2.36
CA TYR A 95 -6.73 3.90 -1.59
C TYR A 95 -6.40 2.66 -0.78
N ILE A 96 -5.18 2.15 -0.94
CA ILE A 96 -4.68 0.99 -0.24
C ILE A 96 -3.45 1.42 0.55
N HIS A 97 -3.41 1.09 1.84
CA HIS A 97 -2.32 1.45 2.73
C HIS A 97 -1.85 0.22 3.49
N PHE A 98 -0.59 -0.10 3.36
CA PHE A 98 0.08 -1.09 4.17
C PHE A 98 1.11 -0.40 5.06
N SER A 99 1.10 -0.74 6.34
CA SER A 99 2.08 -0.31 7.31
C SER A 99 2.49 -1.49 8.19
N GLY A 100 3.72 -1.96 7.99
CA GLY A 100 4.20 -3.19 8.60
C GLY A 100 5.66 -3.47 8.26
N HIS A 101 6.10 -4.71 8.45
CA HIS A 101 7.38 -5.17 7.90
C HIS A 101 7.26 -5.49 6.41
N GLY A 102 8.35 -5.27 5.70
CA GLY A 102 8.56 -5.78 4.35
C GLY A 102 9.75 -6.72 4.31
N GLN A 103 9.82 -7.57 3.30
CA GLN A 103 10.94 -8.50 3.07
C GLN A 103 11.07 -8.79 1.59
N GLN A 104 12.30 -8.96 1.10
CA GLN A 104 12.54 -9.56 -0.21
C GLN A 104 12.41 -11.08 -0.11
N ILE A 105 11.70 -11.68 -1.06
CA ILE A 105 11.50 -13.12 -1.19
C ILE A 105 11.97 -13.57 -2.57
N THR A 106 12.44 -14.81 -2.70
CA THR A 106 12.90 -15.34 -4.00
C THR A 106 11.82 -15.19 -5.06
N ASP A 107 12.14 -14.53 -6.16
CA ASP A 107 11.32 -14.40 -7.35
C ASP A 107 11.03 -15.77 -7.97
N LEU A 108 9.76 -16.11 -8.13
CA LEU A 108 9.30 -17.40 -8.65
C LEU A 108 8.90 -17.37 -10.12
N ASP A 109 8.71 -16.21 -10.72
CA ASP A 109 8.25 -16.09 -12.12
C ASP A 109 9.27 -15.45 -13.07
N GLY A 110 10.27 -14.75 -12.54
CA GLY A 110 11.43 -14.22 -13.25
C GLY A 110 11.22 -12.82 -13.80
N ASP A 111 10.39 -11.99 -13.17
CA ASP A 111 10.15 -10.62 -13.61
C ASP A 111 10.99 -9.57 -12.83
N GLU A 112 11.82 -10.01 -11.86
CA GLU A 112 12.75 -9.15 -11.14
C GLU A 112 14.21 -9.37 -11.58
N GLU A 113 14.92 -8.25 -11.82
CA GLU A 113 16.32 -8.27 -12.29
C GLU A 113 17.27 -8.82 -11.23
N ASP A 114 17.04 -8.53 -9.96
CA ASP A 114 17.85 -8.99 -8.84
C ASP A 114 17.44 -10.39 -8.35
N GLY A 115 16.32 -10.94 -8.84
CA GLY A 115 15.80 -12.26 -8.54
C GLY A 115 15.01 -12.35 -7.23
N TYR A 116 14.47 -11.23 -6.76
CA TYR A 116 13.68 -11.17 -5.54
C TYR A 116 12.46 -10.26 -5.71
N ASP A 117 11.28 -10.78 -5.37
CA ASP A 117 10.05 -10.02 -5.22
C ASP A 117 10.08 -9.19 -3.93
N GLU A 118 9.49 -8.02 -3.92
CA GLU A 118 9.14 -7.28 -2.71
C GLU A 118 7.84 -7.81 -2.13
N ALA A 119 7.83 -8.07 -0.81
CA ALA A 119 6.65 -8.59 -0.15
C ALA A 119 6.25 -7.79 1.09
N TRP A 120 4.95 -7.57 1.26
CA TRP A 120 4.37 -7.19 2.53
C TRP A 120 4.31 -8.41 3.45
N VAL A 121 4.76 -8.25 4.68
CA VAL A 121 4.77 -9.31 5.68
C VAL A 121 3.42 -9.31 6.42
N ALA A 122 2.56 -10.29 6.12
CA ALA A 122 1.31 -10.47 6.85
C ALA A 122 1.55 -10.92 8.30
N TYR A 123 0.55 -10.76 9.16
CA TYR A 123 0.65 -11.09 10.60
C TYR A 123 1.11 -12.53 10.86
N ASP A 124 0.72 -13.47 10.01
CA ASP A 124 1.00 -14.90 10.11
C ASP A 124 2.22 -15.36 9.28
N ALA A 125 3.03 -14.45 8.75
CA ALA A 125 4.25 -14.76 8.01
C ALA A 125 5.44 -15.02 8.95
N LEU A 126 6.24 -16.05 8.66
CA LEU A 126 7.52 -16.29 9.32
C LEU A 126 8.64 -15.51 8.60
N GLN A 127 9.65 -15.07 9.34
CA GLN A 127 10.78 -14.33 8.77
C GLN A 127 11.73 -15.24 7.95
N GLU A 128 11.79 -16.51 8.30
CA GLU A 128 12.70 -17.49 7.68
C GLU A 128 11.95 -18.71 7.17
N PRO A 129 12.41 -19.36 6.09
CA PRO A 129 11.80 -20.59 5.61
C PRO A 129 11.99 -21.74 6.60
N THR A 130 10.99 -22.62 6.67
CA THR A 130 11.05 -23.87 7.44
C THR A 130 10.66 -25.04 6.55
N PRO A 131 10.82 -26.32 7.00
CA PRO A 131 10.35 -27.45 6.20
C PRO A 131 8.87 -27.45 5.85
N ASN A 132 8.06 -26.65 6.59
CA ASN A 132 6.61 -26.56 6.41
C ASN A 132 6.13 -25.17 6.04
N TYR A 133 7.04 -24.22 5.77
CA TYR A 133 6.70 -22.86 5.40
C TYR A 133 7.67 -22.33 4.33
N HIS A 134 7.14 -21.93 3.20
CA HIS A 134 7.90 -21.49 2.02
C HIS A 134 7.50 -20.10 1.54
N GLY A 135 7.02 -19.24 2.46
CA GLY A 135 6.65 -17.86 2.16
C GLY A 135 5.18 -17.63 1.79
N GLU A 136 4.30 -18.63 1.98
CA GLU A 136 2.90 -18.59 1.56
C GLU A 136 2.09 -17.44 2.19
N HIS A 137 2.59 -16.85 3.27
CA HIS A 137 1.95 -15.73 3.96
C HIS A 137 2.61 -14.37 3.68
N HIS A 138 3.63 -14.33 2.84
CA HIS A 138 4.13 -13.07 2.26
C HIS A 138 3.19 -12.66 1.14
N ILE A 139 2.81 -11.40 1.13
CA ILE A 139 2.02 -10.82 0.02
C ILE A 139 3.03 -10.21 -0.96
N THR A 140 3.42 -10.97 -1.96
CA THR A 140 4.37 -10.51 -2.98
C THR A 140 3.77 -9.40 -3.82
N ASP A 141 4.63 -8.60 -4.44
CA ASP A 141 4.20 -7.57 -5.38
C ASP A 141 3.46 -8.17 -6.59
N ASP A 142 3.78 -9.37 -7.04
CA ASP A 142 3.03 -10.15 -8.02
C ASP A 142 1.58 -10.40 -7.60
N GLN A 143 1.39 -10.86 -6.37
CA GLN A 143 0.04 -11.08 -5.84
C GLN A 143 -0.71 -9.76 -5.70
N LEU A 144 -0.04 -8.72 -5.22
CA LEU A 144 -0.59 -7.37 -5.13
C LEU A 144 -0.97 -6.85 -6.52
N ASN A 145 -0.08 -6.97 -7.51
CA ASN A 145 -0.30 -6.58 -8.90
C ASN A 145 -1.51 -7.29 -9.50
N ALA A 146 -1.71 -8.58 -9.20
CA ALA A 146 -2.87 -9.34 -9.67
C ALA A 146 -4.20 -8.76 -9.12
N TRP A 147 -4.23 -8.32 -7.87
CA TRP A 147 -5.41 -7.66 -7.28
C TRP A 147 -5.60 -6.24 -7.83
N LEU A 148 -4.54 -5.48 -7.99
CA LEU A 148 -4.57 -4.11 -8.52
C LEU A 148 -5.04 -4.08 -9.98
N LYS A 149 -4.64 -5.04 -10.82
CA LYS A 149 -5.16 -5.21 -12.18
C LYS A 149 -6.67 -5.47 -12.19
N GLN A 150 -7.19 -6.28 -11.26
CA GLN A 150 -8.64 -6.49 -11.11
C GLN A 150 -9.36 -5.20 -10.65
N LEU A 151 -8.78 -4.44 -9.73
CA LEU A 151 -9.31 -3.13 -9.33
C LEU A 151 -9.32 -2.16 -10.50
N ARG A 152 -8.26 -2.10 -11.30
CA ARG A 152 -8.17 -1.25 -12.51
C ARG A 152 -9.30 -1.56 -13.48
N GLN A 153 -9.63 -2.83 -13.69
CA GLN A 153 -10.77 -3.23 -14.52
C GLN A 153 -12.12 -2.75 -13.96
N LYS A 154 -12.25 -2.62 -12.64
CA LYS A 154 -13.47 -2.13 -11.99
C LYS A 154 -13.62 -0.61 -12.04
N VAL A 155 -12.54 0.11 -11.74
CA VAL A 155 -12.60 1.57 -11.67
C VAL A 155 -12.38 2.23 -13.03
N GLU A 156 -11.93 1.49 -14.02
CA GLU A 156 -11.63 1.94 -15.39
C GLU A 156 -10.58 3.06 -15.44
N ILE A 157 -10.34 3.64 -16.63
CA ILE A 157 -9.24 4.59 -16.86
C ILE A 157 -9.39 5.91 -16.09
N ASN A 158 -10.61 6.34 -15.82
CA ASN A 158 -10.87 7.58 -15.09
C ASN A 158 -10.87 7.41 -13.56
N GLY A 159 -10.98 6.17 -13.07
CA GLY A 159 -10.85 5.88 -11.66
C GLY A 159 -9.39 5.90 -11.20
N ARG A 160 -9.18 6.04 -9.91
CA ARG A 160 -7.84 6.08 -9.32
C ARG A 160 -7.58 4.94 -8.40
N ILE A 161 -6.35 4.46 -8.45
CA ILE A 161 -5.82 3.52 -7.47
C ILE A 161 -4.54 4.13 -6.91
N ILE A 162 -4.46 4.26 -5.59
CA ILE A 162 -3.30 4.73 -4.85
C ILE A 162 -2.88 3.63 -3.90
N VAL A 163 -1.63 3.20 -3.98
CA VAL A 163 -1.03 2.20 -3.09
C VAL A 163 0.07 2.86 -2.28
N VAL A 164 0.00 2.74 -0.98
CA VAL A 164 1.00 3.27 -0.05
C VAL A 164 1.61 2.12 0.73
N SER A 165 2.93 1.99 0.66
CA SER A 165 3.72 0.99 1.39
C SER A 165 4.63 1.69 2.40
N ASP A 166 4.22 1.71 3.67
CA ASP A 166 5.07 2.15 4.79
C ASP A 166 5.80 0.94 5.39
N ALA A 167 6.63 0.33 4.56
CA ALA A 167 7.43 -0.86 4.82
C ALA A 167 8.80 -0.72 4.15
N CYS A 168 9.74 -1.59 4.49
CA CYS A 168 11.06 -1.67 3.87
C CYS A 168 11.30 -3.09 3.38
N HIS A 169 11.67 -3.24 2.14
CA HIS A 169 11.97 -4.55 1.55
C HIS A 169 13.47 -4.89 1.57
N SER A 170 14.36 -3.87 1.73
CA SER A 170 15.81 -4.07 1.68
C SER A 170 16.37 -4.78 2.92
N GLY A 171 16.95 -5.96 2.71
CA GLY A 171 17.68 -6.71 3.74
C GLY A 171 19.14 -6.27 4.00
N THR A 172 19.65 -5.23 3.30
CA THR A 172 21.11 -5.02 3.20
C THR A 172 21.69 -3.85 4.01
N SER A 173 20.87 -2.95 4.55
CA SER A 173 21.37 -1.74 5.25
C SER A 173 21.67 -1.93 6.73
N THR A 174 21.88 -3.16 7.17
CA THR A 174 21.98 -3.57 8.59
C THR A 174 23.28 -3.19 9.29
N ARG A 175 24.29 -2.68 8.60
CA ARG A 175 25.62 -2.42 9.22
C ARG A 175 25.64 -1.30 10.27
N ASP A 176 24.59 -0.49 10.34
CA ASP A 176 24.49 0.68 11.22
C ASP A 176 23.25 0.71 12.13
N ILE A 177 22.60 -0.44 12.35
CA ILE A 177 21.40 -0.49 13.18
C ILE A 177 21.78 -0.51 14.65
N THR A 178 21.59 0.61 15.32
CA THR A 178 21.73 0.70 16.77
C THR A 178 20.47 0.24 17.52
N GLU A 179 19.30 0.28 16.86
CA GLU A 179 17.98 -0.04 17.43
C GLU A 179 17.14 -0.84 16.39
N PRO A 180 17.06 -2.18 16.50
CA PRO A 180 16.25 -3.01 15.56
C PRO A 180 14.78 -2.59 15.46
N THR A 181 14.21 -2.05 16.52
CA THR A 181 12.81 -1.59 16.60
C THR A 181 12.54 -0.28 15.84
N GLU A 182 13.57 0.35 15.26
CA GLU A 182 13.40 1.57 14.45
C GLU A 182 13.14 1.27 12.97
N ILE A 183 13.30 0.02 12.51
CA ILE A 183 13.24 -0.34 11.10
C ILE A 183 12.07 -1.25 10.79
N ARG A 184 11.39 -0.97 9.68
CA ARG A 184 10.21 -1.70 9.19
C ARG A 184 10.56 -2.68 8.07
N GLY A 185 11.56 -3.50 8.27
CA GLY A 185 12.03 -4.48 7.28
C GLY A 185 12.72 -5.68 7.91
N ALA A 186 13.00 -6.69 7.10
CA ALA A 186 13.76 -7.86 7.49
C ALA A 186 15.28 -7.59 7.45
N HIS A 187 16.01 -8.33 8.27
CA HIS A 187 17.48 -8.35 8.23
C HIS A 187 18.04 -9.29 7.15
N SER A 188 17.22 -10.21 6.66
CA SER A 188 17.55 -11.22 5.66
C SER A 188 16.51 -11.24 4.55
N LYS A 189 16.93 -11.69 3.37
CA LYS A 189 16.02 -12.09 2.31
C LYS A 189 15.41 -13.45 2.65
N PHE A 190 14.16 -13.68 2.23
CA PHE A 190 13.52 -14.99 2.35
C PHE A 190 13.94 -15.85 1.16
N GLU A 191 14.95 -16.70 1.36
CA GLU A 191 15.54 -17.47 0.27
C GLU A 191 14.91 -18.87 0.13
N LEU A 192 14.36 -19.15 -1.04
CA LEU A 192 13.93 -20.49 -1.45
C LEU A 192 15.01 -21.14 -2.32
N ASN A 193 15.65 -22.17 -1.78
CA ASN A 193 16.77 -22.84 -2.43
C ASN A 193 16.40 -23.49 -3.77
N GLY A 194 17.24 -23.29 -4.78
CA GLY A 194 17.20 -24.02 -6.05
C GLY A 194 16.29 -23.44 -7.14
N ILE A 195 15.69 -22.27 -6.90
CA ILE A 195 14.84 -21.61 -7.89
C ILE A 195 15.59 -20.39 -8.42
N LYS A 196 15.97 -20.40 -9.70
CA LYS A 196 16.42 -19.22 -10.45
C LYS A 196 15.69 -19.24 -11.79
N ARG A 197 14.94 -18.20 -12.07
CA ARG A 197 14.27 -18.02 -13.36
C ARG A 197 14.98 -16.93 -14.19
N PRO A 198 14.99 -17.02 -15.53
CA PRO A 198 15.54 -15.96 -16.36
C PRO A 198 14.61 -14.74 -16.29
N TYR A 199 15.22 -13.58 -16.11
CA TYR A 199 14.53 -12.28 -16.09
C TYR A 199 13.69 -12.03 -17.36
N LYS A 200 12.49 -11.51 -17.16
CA LYS A 200 11.57 -11.08 -18.21
C LYS A 200 11.00 -9.72 -17.83
N GLU A 201 11.47 -8.68 -18.45
CA GLU A 201 10.96 -7.34 -18.21
C GLU A 201 9.44 -7.25 -18.44
N GLN A 202 8.65 -6.88 -17.41
CA GLN A 202 7.21 -6.66 -17.53
C GLN A 202 6.67 -5.67 -16.49
N ARG A 203 6.90 -4.37 -16.59
CA ARG A 203 6.14 -3.44 -15.73
C ARG A 203 5.54 -2.28 -16.51
N THR A 204 4.20 -2.25 -16.58
CA THR A 204 3.43 -1.04 -16.88
C THR A 204 2.72 -0.64 -15.58
N ILE A 205 3.06 0.51 -15.01
CA ILE A 205 2.42 1.05 -13.81
C ILE A 205 1.08 1.67 -14.22
N GLU A 206 -0.02 1.15 -13.66
CA GLU A 206 -1.38 1.62 -13.92
C GLU A 206 -2.04 2.29 -12.70
N TRP A 207 -1.28 2.49 -11.63
CA TRP A 207 -1.69 3.10 -10.37
C TRP A 207 -0.60 4.01 -9.81
N ILE A 208 -0.97 4.84 -8.85
CA ILE A 208 -0.01 5.64 -8.09
C ILE A 208 0.56 4.73 -6.99
N SER A 209 1.89 4.56 -6.97
CA SER A 209 2.61 3.85 -5.92
C SER A 209 3.42 4.83 -5.09
N ILE A 210 3.31 4.73 -3.76
CA ILE A 210 4.04 5.58 -2.81
C ILE A 210 4.74 4.67 -1.82
N SER A 211 6.07 4.61 -1.89
CA SER A 211 6.91 3.81 -1.01
C SER A 211 7.69 4.70 -0.04
N ALA A 212 7.94 4.18 1.16
CA ALA A 212 8.56 4.96 2.24
C ALA A 212 10.03 5.27 2.01
N CYS A 213 10.74 4.42 1.29
CA CYS A 213 12.18 4.56 1.01
C CYS A 213 12.52 3.89 -0.31
N ALA A 214 13.69 4.22 -0.86
CA ALA A 214 14.26 3.52 -1.99
C ALA A 214 14.71 2.09 -1.60
N ASP A 215 14.87 1.20 -2.59
CA ASP A 215 15.13 -0.24 -2.39
C ASP A 215 16.39 -0.54 -1.58
N ASN A 216 17.37 0.35 -1.61
CA ASN A 216 18.63 0.23 -0.86
C ASN A 216 18.67 1.02 0.46
N GLU A 217 17.54 1.56 0.89
CA GLU A 217 17.39 2.34 2.10
C GLU A 217 16.50 1.64 3.13
N CYS A 218 16.61 2.06 4.41
CA CYS A 218 15.72 1.58 5.48
C CYS A 218 14.56 2.52 5.71
N ASN A 219 13.37 2.00 5.75
CA ASN A 219 12.21 2.72 6.28
C ASN A 219 12.27 2.79 7.81
N ARG A 220 12.11 4.01 8.36
CA ARG A 220 12.26 4.27 9.79
C ARG A 220 10.96 4.71 10.43
N GLN A 221 10.84 4.35 11.71
CA GLN A 221 9.76 4.87 12.53
C GLN A 221 10.07 6.28 13.04
N HIS A 222 9.02 7.10 13.13
CA HIS A 222 9.03 8.39 13.79
C HIS A 222 8.49 8.27 15.21
N ARG A 223 9.15 8.94 16.19
CA ARG A 223 8.69 9.02 17.57
C ARG A 223 7.98 10.35 17.81
N LEU A 224 6.71 10.26 18.18
CA LEU A 224 5.87 11.41 18.53
C LEU A 224 6.26 12.02 19.90
N SER A 225 5.81 13.23 20.16
CA SER A 225 6.06 13.94 21.43
C SER A 225 5.45 13.25 22.66
N ASP A 226 4.40 12.43 22.48
CA ASP A 226 3.80 11.61 23.54
C ASP A 226 4.52 10.27 23.75
N GLY A 227 5.62 10.03 23.03
CA GLY A 227 6.45 8.83 23.11
C GLY A 227 5.99 7.67 22.22
N LYS A 228 4.81 7.75 21.60
CA LYS A 228 4.36 6.75 20.64
C LYS A 228 5.21 6.77 19.37
N GLN A 229 5.23 5.66 18.66
CA GLN A 229 5.91 5.54 17.37
C GLN A 229 4.90 5.28 16.26
N CYS A 230 5.26 5.71 15.05
CA CYS A 230 4.48 5.54 13.83
C CYS A 230 5.41 5.49 12.62
N GLY A 231 4.90 5.13 11.45
CA GLY A 231 5.63 5.18 10.20
C GLY A 231 5.93 6.60 9.75
N SER A 232 7.14 6.82 9.29
CA SER A 232 7.55 8.15 8.83
C SER A 232 6.77 8.60 7.60
N LEU A 233 6.51 7.71 6.64
CA LEU A 233 5.69 8.00 5.47
C LEU A 233 4.24 8.30 5.84
N THR A 234 3.64 7.43 6.65
CA THR A 234 2.24 7.61 7.08
C THR A 234 2.05 8.93 7.81
N TYR A 235 2.98 9.25 8.72
CA TYR A 235 2.90 10.51 9.48
C TYR A 235 3.16 11.73 8.59
N ALA A 236 4.06 11.65 7.61
CA ALA A 236 4.27 12.71 6.65
C ALA A 236 3.01 12.99 5.80
N LEU A 237 2.36 11.94 5.30
CA LEU A 237 1.07 12.05 4.60
C LEU A 237 -0.01 12.68 5.50
N TYR A 238 -0.07 12.28 6.78
CA TYR A 238 -0.98 12.88 7.76
C TYR A 238 -0.71 14.37 7.98
N LEU A 239 0.54 14.80 8.07
CA LEU A 239 0.91 16.23 8.19
C LEU A 239 0.50 17.04 6.96
N LEU A 240 0.54 16.44 5.77
CA LEU A 240 0.15 17.07 4.50
C LEU A 240 -1.37 16.98 4.22
N ARG A 241 -2.18 16.35 5.08
CA ARG A 241 -3.57 15.97 4.83
C ARG A 241 -4.48 17.08 4.32
N ASP A 242 -4.28 18.30 4.80
CA ASP A 242 -5.15 19.44 4.44
C ASP A 242 -4.89 19.96 3.02
N ASN A 243 -3.80 19.52 2.39
CA ASN A 243 -3.37 19.95 1.06
C ASN A 243 -3.34 18.81 0.03
N LEU A 244 -3.49 17.54 0.46
CA LEU A 244 -3.32 16.38 -0.44
C LEU A 244 -4.29 16.36 -1.63
N SER A 245 -5.50 16.89 -1.48
CA SER A 245 -6.46 17.04 -2.59
C SER A 245 -6.06 18.09 -3.62
N THR A 246 -5.14 18.99 -3.29
CA THR A 246 -4.68 20.07 -4.15
C THR A 246 -3.23 19.88 -4.65
N ILE A 247 -2.52 18.89 -4.10
CA ILE A 247 -1.16 18.54 -4.52
C ILE A 247 -1.23 17.72 -5.80
N VAL A 248 -0.53 18.16 -6.82
CA VAL A 248 -0.32 17.37 -8.02
C VAL A 248 0.65 16.25 -7.71
N ALA A 249 0.36 15.05 -8.19
CA ALA A 249 1.06 13.83 -7.76
C ALA A 249 2.57 13.86 -8.04
N ASP A 250 3.02 14.54 -9.10
CA ASP A 250 4.44 14.74 -9.40
C ASP A 250 5.19 15.63 -8.38
N GLN A 251 4.47 16.53 -7.69
CA GLN A 251 5.04 17.39 -6.64
C GLN A 251 5.09 16.68 -5.28
N LEU A 252 4.32 15.60 -5.12
CA LEU A 252 4.21 14.87 -3.86
C LEU A 252 5.56 14.27 -3.42
N SER A 253 6.36 13.75 -4.35
CA SER A 253 7.68 13.18 -4.04
C SER A 253 8.59 14.18 -3.33
N ALA A 254 8.69 15.41 -3.84
CA ALA A 254 9.52 16.45 -3.24
C ALA A 254 9.00 16.88 -1.85
N LEU A 255 7.68 16.97 -1.68
CA LEU A 255 7.05 17.32 -0.41
C LEU A 255 7.25 16.22 0.64
N LEU A 256 7.06 14.95 0.26
CA LEU A 256 7.28 13.81 1.15
C LEU A 256 8.75 13.71 1.54
N ASN A 257 9.69 13.84 0.58
CA ASN A 257 11.11 13.84 0.87
C ASN A 257 11.48 14.89 1.91
N LYS A 258 11.04 16.13 1.72
CA LYS A 258 11.25 17.19 2.70
C LYS A 258 10.65 16.85 4.06
N THR A 259 9.37 16.49 4.10
CA THR A 259 8.64 16.25 5.35
C THR A 259 9.23 15.07 6.12
N ILE A 260 9.52 13.94 5.44
CA ILE A 260 10.10 12.75 6.09
C ILE A 260 11.48 13.07 6.67
N ASN A 261 12.34 13.78 5.94
CA ASN A 261 13.68 14.10 6.42
C ASN A 261 13.70 15.14 7.56
N GLU A 262 12.61 15.83 7.81
CA GLU A 262 12.38 16.60 9.04
C GLU A 262 11.96 15.72 10.25
N LEU A 263 11.40 14.52 9.99
CA LEU A 263 10.89 13.62 11.02
C LEU A 263 11.93 12.60 11.51
N VAL A 264 12.82 12.15 10.64
CA VAL A 264 13.78 11.07 10.90
C VAL A 264 15.21 11.60 11.07
N LYS A 265 16.00 10.92 11.91
CA LYS A 265 17.40 11.32 12.16
C LYS A 265 18.35 11.00 11.00
N ARG A 266 18.01 10.01 10.18
CA ARG A 266 18.80 9.60 9.01
C ARG A 266 17.98 9.76 7.76
N PRO A 267 18.55 10.30 6.68
CA PRO A 267 17.83 10.52 5.42
C PRO A 267 17.18 9.23 4.91
N GLN A 268 16.00 9.40 4.33
CA GLN A 268 15.26 8.34 3.65
C GLN A 268 14.55 8.99 2.46
N THR A 269 14.52 8.30 1.32
CA THR A 269 14.03 8.81 0.04
C THR A 269 12.71 8.14 -0.33
N PRO A 270 11.55 8.75 -0.04
CA PRO A 270 10.28 8.20 -0.49
C PRO A 270 10.20 8.22 -2.01
N LEU A 271 9.64 7.15 -2.57
CA LEU A 271 9.40 7.03 -4.00
C LEU A 271 7.92 7.26 -4.30
N VAL A 272 7.64 8.02 -5.36
CA VAL A 272 6.29 8.20 -5.91
C VAL A 272 6.35 7.85 -7.39
N GLU A 273 5.71 6.75 -7.74
CA GLU A 273 5.60 6.28 -9.11
C GLU A 273 4.21 6.59 -9.65
N LEU A 274 4.16 7.11 -10.86
CA LEU A 274 2.92 7.56 -11.48
C LEU A 274 2.64 6.77 -12.75
N PRO A 275 1.37 6.46 -13.04
CA PRO A 275 1.01 5.93 -14.34
C PRO A 275 1.32 6.96 -15.43
N ASN A 276 1.70 6.50 -16.62
CA ASN A 276 2.21 7.28 -17.76
C ASN A 276 1.28 8.39 -18.33
N ALA A 277 0.31 8.88 -17.58
CA ALA A 277 -0.63 9.91 -18.03
C ALA A 277 -0.94 10.95 -16.97
N ASN A 278 -0.35 12.12 -17.13
CA ASN A 278 -0.85 13.42 -16.69
C ASN A 278 -0.76 13.81 -15.21
N ASN A 279 -0.39 15.09 -15.01
CA ASN A 279 -0.56 15.92 -13.82
C ASN A 279 -1.94 15.75 -13.19
N GLN A 280 -2.10 14.80 -12.32
CA GLN A 280 -3.36 14.47 -11.67
C GLN A 280 -3.24 14.75 -10.17
N TYR A 281 -4.28 15.28 -9.59
CA TYR A 281 -4.41 15.38 -8.14
C TYR A 281 -4.52 13.98 -7.51
N LEU A 282 -4.02 13.81 -6.30
CA LEU A 282 -3.95 12.48 -5.67
C LEU A 282 -5.35 11.84 -5.48
N PHE A 283 -6.36 12.63 -5.17
CA PHE A 283 -7.69 12.14 -4.80
C PHE A 283 -8.83 12.62 -5.73
N GLU A 284 -8.52 13.11 -6.94
CA GLU A 284 -9.55 13.54 -7.90
C GLU A 284 -9.58 12.73 -9.19
#